data_691aae310768f6170d120fedc00fbb03
#
_entry.id   691aae310768f6170d120fedc00fbb03
#
_cell.length_a   1.000
_cell.length_b   1.000
_cell.length_c   1.000
_cell.angle_alpha   90.00
_cell.angle_beta   90.00
_cell.angle_gamma   90.00
#
_symmetry.space_group_name_H-M   'P 1'
#
loop_
_entity.id
_entity.type
_entity.pdbx_description
1 polymer ?
#
loop_
_entity_poly.entity_id
_entity_poly.type
_entity_poly.pdbx_seq_one_letter_code
_entity_poly.pdbx_strand_id
1 'polypeptide(L)'
;MPSEMILRLLDEMARYKLNRFHWHLVDGGGWRFPSEKYPLLTKKAAYRMEKDWDTFWQKDRKFVDEQTPGAYGGYYTKDEIRRVISHATKLGITVIPEIELPGHSNELFFAYPELSCKGKWTFDASDVCIGKESTFRFFEDILDEVIQLFPSKYIHIGGDEAAMNHWGSCTDCQRRMKEEGLKDNHELQSYMIKRIERYLLSKGRKLLGWDEILMGGLAPEATVMSWRGEEGGITAARAGHDVIMTPGSHVYLDFYQRESEGEPRANGGFTTLEKVYSYNPEPTALTPEEHKHILGAQANLWTEYVLDARHAEYMLFPRLLALSEVVWSPQATRSYSDFLARVNYHVPRLQERGINVYPLRRIAVDMQLDSTRREVSIHLSSERQPSEIRYTTDGTEPTATSQLYLGKPIVSADSILLVARLFDGAKPLDLPSVRYRTDYHKAIGKKVTYNGHTWNEKYPAGGTQALVDGLRGTPTYLDGKWQGFTTPLDVMIDLGEVTELKHVFARFMQERMQWVYMPGDVEVLLSEDGETFRSVGKQVTRTSEEEYKPVFETFSFPMKERARYIRLKAANARSAGHFIFTDEIVVW
;
A
#
# COMPACT_ATOMS: atom_id res chain seq x y z
N MET A 1 -15.50 6.86 -10.04
CA MET A 1 -16.68 6.23 -9.37
C MET A 1 -17.93 7.03 -9.71
N PRO A 2 -19.11 6.40 -9.93
CA PRO A 2 -20.37 7.14 -10.17
C PRO A 2 -20.80 7.96 -8.94
N SER A 3 -21.47 9.10 -9.16
CA SER A 3 -21.97 9.96 -8.07
C SER A 3 -22.96 9.24 -7.15
N GLU A 4 -23.75 8.29 -7.65
CA GLU A 4 -24.67 7.46 -6.88
C GLU A 4 -23.94 6.58 -5.84
N MET A 5 -22.77 6.04 -6.18
CA MET A 5 -21.95 5.29 -5.22
C MET A 5 -21.46 6.21 -4.09
N ILE A 6 -21.04 7.43 -4.42
CA ILE A 6 -20.60 8.42 -3.43
C ILE A 6 -21.75 8.77 -2.47
N LEU A 7 -22.96 8.96 -2.97
CA LEU A 7 -24.12 9.24 -2.11
C LEU A 7 -24.40 8.11 -1.14
N ARG A 8 -24.35 6.85 -1.59
CA ARG A 8 -24.50 5.67 -0.72
C ARG A 8 -23.36 5.56 0.30
N LEU A 9 -22.13 5.87 -0.11
CA LEU A 9 -20.99 5.88 0.80
C LEU A 9 -21.17 6.94 1.89
N LEU A 10 -21.64 8.14 1.55
CA LEU A 10 -21.93 9.21 2.52
C LEU A 10 -22.99 8.78 3.54
N ASP A 11 -24.03 8.04 3.11
CA ASP A 11 -25.04 7.51 4.03
C ASP A 11 -24.41 6.55 5.06
N GLU A 12 -23.54 5.64 4.62
CA GLU A 12 -22.84 4.72 5.53
C GLU A 12 -21.79 5.46 6.38
N MET A 13 -21.06 6.43 5.83
CA MET A 13 -20.15 7.29 6.62
C MET A 13 -20.89 7.99 7.76
N ALA A 14 -22.07 8.55 7.50
CA ALA A 14 -22.90 9.18 8.52
C ALA A 14 -23.37 8.19 9.60
N ARG A 15 -23.80 6.97 9.22
CA ARG A 15 -24.19 5.90 10.15
C ARG A 15 -23.06 5.52 11.10
N TYR A 16 -21.85 5.48 10.58
CA TYR A 16 -20.65 5.14 11.36
C TYR A 16 -19.90 6.38 11.85
N LYS A 17 -20.55 7.56 11.83
CA LYS A 17 -20.06 8.81 12.43
C LYS A 17 -18.76 9.36 11.84
N LEU A 18 -18.46 9.04 10.60
CA LEU A 18 -17.40 9.69 9.86
C LEU A 18 -17.92 11.04 9.32
N ASN A 19 -17.17 12.11 9.54
CA ASN A 19 -17.67 13.48 9.34
C ASN A 19 -16.94 14.28 8.28
N ARG A 20 -15.98 13.65 7.58
CA ARG A 20 -15.22 14.25 6.47
C ARG A 20 -15.15 13.26 5.32
N PHE A 21 -15.43 13.73 4.12
CA PHE A 21 -15.22 13.02 2.87
C PHE A 21 -14.19 13.78 2.05
N HIS A 22 -13.01 13.21 1.91
CA HIS A 22 -11.94 13.73 1.07
C HIS A 22 -12.14 13.20 -0.34
N TRP A 23 -12.34 14.10 -1.30
CA TRP A 23 -12.66 13.77 -2.68
C TRP A 23 -11.50 14.12 -3.61
N HIS A 24 -10.72 13.10 -3.95
CA HIS A 24 -9.60 13.19 -4.88
C HIS A 24 -10.12 13.28 -6.31
N LEU A 25 -10.11 14.49 -6.88
CA LEU A 25 -10.79 14.80 -8.13
C LEU A 25 -9.86 14.81 -9.35
N VAL A 26 -8.57 14.91 -9.14
CA VAL A 26 -7.56 14.97 -10.22
C VAL A 26 -6.31 14.20 -9.81
N ASP A 27 -5.72 13.51 -10.77
CA ASP A 27 -4.49 12.73 -10.61
C ASP A 27 -3.96 12.38 -12.00
N GLY A 28 -2.70 11.95 -12.12
CA GLY A 28 -2.07 11.47 -13.34
C GLY A 28 -2.83 10.36 -14.08
N GLY A 29 -3.83 9.75 -13.44
CA GLY A 29 -4.79 8.81 -14.02
C GLY A 29 -6.00 9.44 -14.71
N GLY A 30 -6.20 10.74 -14.55
CA GLY A 30 -7.22 11.51 -15.25
C GLY A 30 -7.89 12.63 -14.43
N TRP A 31 -8.26 13.67 -15.12
CA TRP A 31 -8.93 14.86 -14.58
C TRP A 31 -10.44 14.65 -14.46
N ARG A 32 -11.05 14.86 -13.27
CA ARG A 32 -12.49 14.59 -13.01
C ARG A 32 -13.31 15.83 -12.63
N PHE A 33 -12.66 17.00 -12.48
CA PHE A 33 -13.31 18.24 -12.11
C PHE A 33 -13.67 19.09 -13.35
N PRO A 34 -14.91 19.56 -13.51
CA PRO A 34 -15.32 20.38 -14.67
C PRO A 34 -14.87 21.82 -14.50
N SER A 35 -14.13 22.36 -15.47
CA SER A 35 -13.75 23.76 -15.51
C SER A 35 -14.40 24.47 -16.71
N GLU A 36 -14.95 25.65 -16.48
CA GLU A 36 -15.48 26.51 -17.55
C GLU A 36 -14.35 27.24 -18.28
N LYS A 37 -13.34 27.68 -17.53
CA LYS A 37 -12.18 28.37 -18.11
C LYS A 37 -11.28 27.43 -18.93
N TYR A 38 -11.20 26.16 -18.50
CA TYR A 38 -10.29 25.16 -19.07
C TYR A 38 -11.04 23.92 -19.56
N PRO A 39 -11.92 24.05 -20.58
CA PRO A 39 -12.81 22.95 -20.99
C PRO A 39 -12.08 21.74 -21.61
N LEU A 40 -10.82 21.91 -22.04
CA LEU A 40 -10.04 20.77 -22.56
C LEU A 40 -9.66 19.76 -21.47
N LEU A 41 -9.69 20.12 -20.19
CA LEU A 41 -9.42 19.21 -19.08
C LEU A 41 -10.36 18.01 -19.09
N THR A 42 -11.66 18.23 -19.23
CA THR A 42 -12.65 17.15 -19.32
C THR A 42 -12.70 16.48 -20.69
N LYS A 43 -12.38 17.21 -21.75
CA LYS A 43 -12.42 16.65 -23.12
C LYS A 43 -11.21 15.79 -23.47
N LYS A 44 -10.02 16.15 -22.99
CA LYS A 44 -8.74 15.52 -23.40
C LYS A 44 -7.96 14.89 -22.26
N ALA A 45 -8.23 15.20 -20.99
CA ALA A 45 -7.49 14.71 -19.85
C ALA A 45 -8.32 13.77 -18.94
N ALA A 46 -9.60 13.49 -19.31
CA ALA A 46 -10.49 12.65 -18.54
C ALA A 46 -10.66 11.22 -19.08
N TYR A 47 -10.17 10.93 -20.28
CA TYR A 47 -10.41 9.67 -21.00
C TYR A 47 -9.12 9.04 -21.50
N ARG A 48 -9.06 7.71 -21.47
CA ARG A 48 -7.96 6.89 -21.99
C ARG A 48 -8.51 5.63 -22.69
N MET A 49 -7.66 4.89 -23.41
CA MET A 49 -8.10 3.66 -24.08
C MET A 49 -8.04 2.44 -23.15
N GLU A 50 -7.03 2.37 -22.32
CA GLU A 50 -6.77 1.23 -21.45
C GLU A 50 -7.58 1.35 -20.14
N LYS A 51 -8.41 0.31 -19.87
CA LYS A 51 -9.11 0.18 -18.58
C LYS A 51 -8.21 -0.35 -17.50
N ASP A 52 -7.36 -1.31 -17.87
CA ASP A 52 -6.41 -1.94 -16.98
C ASP A 52 -5.27 -0.97 -16.67
N TRP A 53 -5.00 -0.77 -15.37
CA TRP A 53 -4.02 0.19 -14.90
C TRP A 53 -2.60 -0.16 -15.32
N ASP A 54 -2.20 -1.44 -15.18
CA ASP A 54 -0.87 -1.89 -15.54
C ASP A 54 -0.61 -1.64 -17.02
N THR A 55 -1.58 -1.97 -17.87
CA THR A 55 -1.50 -1.73 -19.32
C THR A 55 -1.37 -0.23 -19.63
N PHE A 56 -2.17 0.62 -19.00
CA PHE A 56 -2.10 2.07 -19.19
C PHE A 56 -0.73 2.62 -18.77
N TRP A 57 -0.27 2.22 -17.57
CA TRP A 57 0.95 2.76 -16.97
C TRP A 57 2.23 2.30 -17.71
N GLN A 58 2.20 1.11 -18.29
CA GLN A 58 3.35 0.52 -19.00
C GLN A 58 3.47 0.97 -20.45
N LYS A 59 2.35 1.29 -21.10
CA LYS A 59 2.37 1.77 -22.49
C LYS A 59 2.88 3.22 -22.56
N ASP A 60 2.09 4.07 -23.09
CA ASP A 60 2.44 5.44 -23.39
C ASP A 60 1.70 6.46 -22.52
N ARG A 61 0.86 6.00 -21.56
CA ARG A 61 0.07 6.82 -20.62
C ARG A 61 -0.71 7.92 -21.32
N LYS A 62 -1.20 7.64 -22.55
CA LYS A 62 -1.89 8.64 -23.36
C LYS A 62 -3.36 8.75 -23.01
N PHE A 63 -3.80 9.98 -23.03
CA PHE A 63 -5.21 10.34 -22.98
C PHE A 63 -5.75 10.50 -24.38
N VAL A 64 -7.09 10.40 -24.52
CA VAL A 64 -7.82 10.51 -25.78
C VAL A 64 -9.00 11.43 -25.61
N ASP A 65 -9.54 11.94 -26.73
CA ASP A 65 -10.77 12.72 -26.69
C ASP A 65 -11.96 11.87 -26.23
N GLU A 66 -12.91 12.47 -25.54
CA GLU A 66 -14.16 11.86 -25.07
C GLU A 66 -14.89 11.08 -26.17
N GLN A 67 -14.87 11.61 -27.40
CA GLN A 67 -15.56 11.02 -28.56
C GLN A 67 -14.79 9.90 -29.25
N THR A 68 -13.60 9.55 -28.76
CA THR A 68 -12.81 8.45 -29.34
C THR A 68 -13.52 7.11 -29.11
N PRO A 69 -13.79 6.31 -30.17
CA PRO A 69 -14.43 5.02 -30.01
C PRO A 69 -13.65 4.12 -29.04
N GLY A 70 -14.32 3.62 -28.00
CA GLY A 70 -13.71 2.78 -26.96
C GLY A 70 -13.03 3.56 -25.82
N ALA A 71 -13.11 4.89 -25.79
CA ALA A 71 -12.60 5.69 -24.70
C ALA A 71 -13.21 5.27 -23.35
N TYR A 72 -12.34 5.13 -22.34
CA TYR A 72 -12.69 4.80 -20.97
C TYR A 72 -12.31 5.96 -20.06
N GLY A 73 -13.26 6.45 -19.29
CA GLY A 73 -13.04 7.59 -18.40
C GLY A 73 -14.34 8.26 -18.00
N GLY A 74 -14.25 9.53 -17.64
CA GLY A 74 -15.39 10.35 -17.23
C GLY A 74 -14.97 11.46 -16.29
N TYR A 75 -15.90 12.35 -16.03
CA TYR A 75 -15.76 13.46 -15.09
C TYR A 75 -17.11 13.74 -14.42
N TYR A 76 -17.11 14.49 -13.33
CA TYR A 76 -18.33 14.91 -12.67
C TYR A 76 -18.83 16.23 -13.28
N THR A 77 -20.14 16.33 -13.47
CA THR A 77 -20.78 17.62 -13.79
C THR A 77 -20.85 18.50 -12.53
N LYS A 78 -20.96 19.83 -12.71
CA LYS A 78 -21.18 20.75 -11.58
C LYS A 78 -22.44 20.40 -10.77
N ASP A 79 -23.47 19.88 -11.42
CA ASP A 79 -24.72 19.49 -10.76
C ASP A 79 -24.56 18.21 -9.92
N GLU A 80 -23.80 17.23 -10.41
CA GLU A 80 -23.44 16.04 -9.61
C GLU A 80 -22.62 16.44 -8.37
N ILE A 81 -21.64 17.33 -8.54
CA ILE A 81 -20.84 17.85 -7.41
C ILE A 81 -21.74 18.57 -6.40
N ARG A 82 -22.63 19.46 -6.85
CA ARG A 82 -23.59 20.15 -5.97
C ARG A 82 -24.52 19.17 -5.24
N ARG A 83 -24.99 18.13 -5.93
CA ARG A 83 -25.84 17.09 -5.37
C ARG A 83 -25.11 16.33 -4.25
N VAL A 84 -23.85 15.92 -4.49
CA VAL A 84 -23.01 15.26 -3.49
C VAL A 84 -22.78 16.15 -2.27
N ILE A 85 -22.40 17.42 -2.47
CA ILE A 85 -22.17 18.37 -1.38
C ILE A 85 -23.45 18.64 -0.59
N SER A 86 -24.58 18.83 -1.27
CA SER A 86 -25.88 19.05 -0.60
C SER A 86 -26.28 17.84 0.24
N HIS A 87 -26.07 16.61 -0.25
CA HIS A 87 -26.36 15.38 0.48
C HIS A 87 -25.44 15.25 1.70
N ALA A 88 -24.14 15.42 1.53
CA ALA A 88 -23.16 15.39 2.61
C ALA A 88 -23.47 16.40 3.72
N THR A 89 -23.85 17.63 3.33
CA THR A 89 -24.22 18.69 4.28
C THR A 89 -25.42 18.30 5.16
N LYS A 90 -26.44 17.66 4.58
CA LYS A 90 -27.60 17.15 5.33
C LYS A 90 -27.22 16.06 6.34
N LEU A 91 -26.14 15.34 6.07
CA LEU A 91 -25.61 14.28 6.93
C LEU A 91 -24.56 14.80 7.93
N GLY A 92 -24.24 16.10 7.93
CA GLY A 92 -23.19 16.67 8.77
C GLY A 92 -21.76 16.34 8.29
N ILE A 93 -21.60 15.92 7.04
CA ILE A 93 -20.30 15.59 6.45
C ILE A 93 -19.80 16.76 5.62
N THR A 94 -18.54 17.17 5.86
CA THR A 94 -17.84 18.14 5.01
C THR A 94 -17.12 17.41 3.88
N VAL A 95 -17.33 17.86 2.65
CA VAL A 95 -16.60 17.37 1.47
C VAL A 95 -15.37 18.25 1.26
N ILE A 96 -14.18 17.65 1.34
CA ILE A 96 -12.88 18.31 1.10
C ILE A 96 -12.43 17.93 -0.32
N PRO A 97 -12.36 18.90 -1.26
CA PRO A 97 -11.86 18.61 -2.61
C PRO A 97 -10.35 18.57 -2.64
N GLU A 98 -9.78 17.71 -3.49
CA GLU A 98 -8.36 17.69 -3.83
C GLU A 98 -8.15 18.03 -5.29
N ILE A 99 -7.22 18.98 -5.53
CA ILE A 99 -6.69 19.37 -6.83
C ILE A 99 -5.18 19.23 -6.76
N GLU A 100 -4.66 18.26 -7.44
CA GLU A 100 -3.26 17.84 -7.37
C GLU A 100 -2.31 18.85 -8.00
N LEU A 101 -1.24 19.21 -7.28
CA LEU A 101 -0.13 20.02 -7.73
C LEU A 101 1.09 19.86 -6.77
N PRO A 102 2.34 20.01 -7.22
CA PRO A 102 2.80 20.16 -8.61
C PRO A 102 2.94 18.82 -9.34
N GLY A 103 2.96 17.69 -8.62
CA GLY A 103 3.04 16.33 -9.13
C GLY A 103 1.73 15.83 -9.72
N HIS A 104 1.69 14.55 -10.09
CA HIS A 104 0.50 13.84 -10.60
C HIS A 104 -0.26 14.58 -11.70
N SER A 105 0.46 15.36 -12.52
CA SER A 105 -0.10 16.29 -13.51
C SER A 105 0.06 15.81 -14.97
N ASN A 106 0.30 14.51 -15.18
CA ASN A 106 0.53 13.93 -16.52
C ASN A 106 -0.63 14.22 -17.48
N GLU A 107 -1.85 14.15 -17.00
CA GLU A 107 -3.09 14.34 -17.76
C GLU A 107 -3.24 15.79 -18.25
N LEU A 108 -2.74 16.77 -17.46
CA LEU A 108 -2.80 18.19 -17.81
C LEU A 108 -2.10 18.48 -19.13
N PHE A 109 -0.97 17.81 -19.39
CA PHE A 109 -0.11 18.11 -20.54
C PHE A 109 -0.70 17.63 -21.87
N PHE A 110 -1.74 16.79 -21.84
CA PHE A 110 -2.55 16.49 -23.02
C PHE A 110 -3.53 17.60 -23.37
N ALA A 111 -4.04 18.29 -22.37
CA ALA A 111 -4.98 19.37 -22.55
C ALA A 111 -4.26 20.72 -22.73
N TYR A 112 -3.25 20.99 -21.92
CA TYR A 112 -2.52 22.26 -21.81
C TYR A 112 -1.02 22.00 -21.71
N PRO A 113 -0.37 21.64 -22.83
CA PRO A 113 1.04 21.22 -22.84
C PRO A 113 2.02 22.32 -22.39
N GLU A 114 1.60 23.59 -22.49
CA GLU A 114 2.39 24.75 -22.04
C GLU A 114 2.62 24.77 -20.52
N LEU A 115 1.83 24.03 -19.73
CA LEU A 115 2.03 23.90 -18.29
C LEU A 115 3.23 23.03 -17.94
N SER A 116 3.70 22.17 -18.85
CA SER A 116 4.93 21.39 -18.64
C SER A 116 6.20 22.22 -18.88
N CYS A 117 7.31 21.80 -18.27
CA CYS A 117 8.63 22.40 -18.51
C CYS A 117 9.09 22.29 -19.98
N LYS A 118 8.67 21.22 -20.66
CA LYS A 118 9.02 20.96 -22.08
C LYS A 118 8.09 21.64 -23.07
N GLY A 119 6.97 22.25 -22.61
CA GLY A 119 5.93 22.79 -23.50
C GLY A 119 5.19 21.74 -24.32
N LYS A 120 5.30 20.47 -23.94
CA LYS A 120 4.64 19.31 -24.56
C LYS A 120 4.52 18.17 -23.55
N TRP A 121 3.64 17.23 -23.84
CA TRP A 121 3.62 15.99 -23.13
C TRP A 121 4.89 15.14 -23.42
N THR A 122 5.46 14.55 -22.37
CA THR A 122 6.51 13.53 -22.44
C THR A 122 6.22 12.45 -21.41
N PHE A 123 6.65 11.23 -21.67
CA PHE A 123 6.38 10.07 -20.80
C PHE A 123 6.86 10.26 -19.35
N ASP A 124 7.95 11.01 -19.18
CA ASP A 124 8.61 11.30 -17.91
C ASP A 124 8.17 12.64 -17.26
N ALA A 125 7.21 13.35 -17.86
CA ALA A 125 6.67 14.57 -17.30
C ALA A 125 5.48 14.25 -16.38
N SER A 126 5.67 14.46 -15.08
CA SER A 126 4.61 14.34 -14.07
C SER A 126 4.32 15.65 -13.35
N ASP A 127 5.22 16.64 -13.45
CA ASP A 127 5.18 17.85 -12.64
C ASP A 127 5.01 19.10 -13.51
N VAL A 128 4.20 20.03 -13.05
CA VAL A 128 4.01 21.32 -13.73
C VAL A 128 5.25 22.22 -13.66
N CYS A 129 5.39 23.13 -14.60
CA CYS A 129 6.48 24.10 -14.62
C CYS A 129 6.24 25.24 -13.62
N ILE A 130 6.92 25.23 -12.49
CA ILE A 130 6.81 26.24 -11.43
C ILE A 130 7.46 27.58 -11.85
N GLY A 131 8.33 27.57 -12.86
CA GLY A 131 8.97 28.79 -13.37
C GLY A 131 8.04 29.78 -14.07
N LYS A 132 6.87 29.30 -14.55
CA LYS A 132 5.95 30.10 -15.37
C LYS A 132 4.83 30.72 -14.54
N GLU A 133 4.56 32.01 -14.74
CA GLU A 133 3.40 32.68 -14.11
C GLU A 133 2.05 32.14 -14.62
N SER A 134 2.01 31.61 -15.85
CA SER A 134 0.82 30.98 -16.41
C SER A 134 0.38 29.76 -15.61
N THR A 135 1.32 29.00 -15.01
CA THR A 135 1.02 27.86 -14.14
C THR A 135 0.26 28.30 -12.89
N PHE A 136 0.70 29.37 -12.24
CA PHE A 136 0.02 29.90 -11.06
C PHE A 136 -1.38 30.41 -11.41
N ARG A 137 -1.51 31.20 -12.50
CA ARG A 137 -2.83 31.68 -12.96
C ARG A 137 -3.78 30.53 -13.27
N PHE A 138 -3.27 29.46 -13.89
CA PHE A 138 -4.06 28.26 -14.16
C PHE A 138 -4.64 27.68 -12.86
N PHE A 139 -3.81 27.42 -11.84
CA PHE A 139 -4.29 26.86 -10.58
C PHE A 139 -5.15 27.84 -9.78
N GLU A 140 -4.83 29.13 -9.78
CA GLU A 140 -5.67 30.16 -9.14
C GLU A 140 -7.08 30.19 -9.75
N ASP A 141 -7.19 30.09 -11.08
CA ASP A 141 -8.46 30.00 -11.79
C ASP A 141 -9.24 28.72 -11.47
N ILE A 142 -8.56 27.56 -11.44
CA ILE A 142 -9.18 26.28 -11.05
C ILE A 142 -9.66 26.34 -9.59
N LEU A 143 -8.84 26.85 -8.69
CA LEU A 143 -9.18 26.98 -7.27
C LEU A 143 -10.36 27.92 -7.05
N ASP A 144 -10.49 28.99 -7.84
CA ASP A 144 -11.67 29.86 -7.79
C ASP A 144 -12.96 29.08 -8.16
N GLU A 145 -12.93 28.25 -9.20
CA GLU A 145 -14.09 27.41 -9.55
C GLU A 145 -14.38 26.36 -8.49
N VAL A 146 -13.34 25.77 -7.87
CA VAL A 146 -13.49 24.81 -6.75
C VAL A 146 -14.12 25.49 -5.54
N ILE A 147 -13.63 26.66 -5.15
CA ILE A 147 -14.14 27.41 -3.98
C ILE A 147 -15.60 27.82 -4.14
N GLN A 148 -16.05 28.11 -5.37
CA GLN A 148 -17.45 28.40 -5.66
C GLN A 148 -18.39 27.21 -5.44
N LEU A 149 -17.89 25.98 -5.64
CA LEU A 149 -18.67 24.75 -5.50
C LEU A 149 -18.57 24.15 -4.08
N PHE A 150 -17.35 24.16 -3.49
CA PHE A 150 -17.07 23.48 -2.23
C PHE A 150 -17.03 24.47 -1.06
N PRO A 151 -17.95 24.35 -0.09
CA PRO A 151 -17.98 25.22 1.10
C PRO A 151 -16.91 24.87 2.14
N SER A 152 -16.12 23.83 1.92
CA SER A 152 -15.10 23.37 2.85
C SER A 152 -14.10 24.49 3.21
N LYS A 153 -13.75 24.56 4.50
CA LYS A 153 -12.66 25.41 4.96
C LYS A 153 -11.30 24.98 4.38
N TYR A 154 -11.13 23.69 4.15
CA TYR A 154 -9.91 23.09 3.63
C TYR A 154 -10.03 22.80 2.14
N ILE A 155 -8.97 23.11 1.40
CA ILE A 155 -8.75 22.68 0.03
C ILE A 155 -7.45 21.88 0.05
N HIS A 156 -7.50 20.63 -0.38
CA HIS A 156 -6.33 19.79 -0.51
C HIS A 156 -5.67 20.04 -1.87
N ILE A 157 -4.36 20.18 -1.86
CA ILE A 157 -3.59 20.52 -3.06
C ILE A 157 -2.62 19.40 -3.49
N GLY A 158 -2.70 18.22 -2.88
CA GLY A 158 -1.74 17.15 -3.09
C GLY A 158 -0.38 17.47 -2.49
N GLY A 159 0.60 17.67 -3.33
CA GLY A 159 1.97 18.03 -2.94
C GLY A 159 2.91 16.85 -2.85
N ASP A 160 2.42 15.64 -3.09
CA ASP A 160 3.15 14.38 -3.00
C ASP A 160 3.86 14.02 -4.32
N GLU A 161 4.83 13.14 -4.18
CA GLU A 161 5.54 12.41 -5.23
C GLU A 161 6.00 13.24 -6.43
N ALA A 162 6.25 14.56 -6.25
CA ALA A 162 6.82 15.38 -7.32
C ALA A 162 8.18 14.81 -7.75
N ALA A 163 8.25 14.31 -8.97
CA ALA A 163 9.46 13.65 -9.49
C ALA A 163 10.61 14.64 -9.74
N MET A 164 10.29 15.92 -9.97
CA MET A 164 11.22 17.04 -10.16
C MET A 164 12.20 16.84 -11.36
N ASN A 165 11.88 15.91 -12.27
CA ASN A 165 12.78 15.46 -13.35
C ASN A 165 13.24 16.57 -14.28
N HIS A 166 12.41 17.60 -14.46
CA HIS A 166 12.67 18.65 -15.45
C HIS A 166 13.02 20.00 -14.85
N TRP A 167 12.76 20.25 -13.56
CA TRP A 167 12.98 21.59 -12.97
C TRP A 167 14.44 22.02 -13.00
N GLY A 168 15.38 21.08 -12.75
CA GLY A 168 16.82 21.35 -12.76
C GLY A 168 17.38 21.78 -14.12
N SER A 169 16.72 21.40 -15.23
CA SER A 169 17.12 21.74 -16.60
C SER A 169 16.19 22.76 -17.28
N CYS A 170 15.09 23.14 -16.65
CA CYS A 170 14.11 24.08 -17.20
C CYS A 170 14.56 25.52 -17.00
N THR A 171 14.73 26.28 -18.09
CA THR A 171 15.17 27.68 -18.04
C THR A 171 14.25 28.56 -17.18
N ASP A 172 12.92 28.35 -17.26
CA ASP A 172 11.95 29.11 -16.46
C ASP A 172 12.04 28.78 -14.96
N CYS A 173 12.16 27.49 -14.61
CA CYS A 173 12.34 27.07 -13.21
C CYS A 173 13.66 27.58 -12.63
N GLN A 174 14.77 27.47 -13.37
CA GLN A 174 16.07 27.98 -12.94
C GLN A 174 16.09 29.52 -12.80
N ARG A 175 15.42 30.23 -13.70
CA ARG A 175 15.24 31.68 -13.58
C ARG A 175 14.46 32.01 -12.29
N ARG A 176 13.33 31.32 -12.02
CA ARG A 176 12.53 31.50 -10.81
C ARG A 176 13.36 31.23 -9.54
N MET A 177 14.10 30.12 -9.52
CA MET A 177 14.96 29.79 -8.39
C MET A 177 15.98 30.91 -8.11
N LYS A 178 16.59 31.45 -9.16
CA LYS A 178 17.54 32.56 -9.01
C LYS A 178 16.87 33.86 -8.52
N GLU A 179 15.72 34.21 -9.07
CA GLU A 179 14.97 35.43 -8.71
C GLU A 179 14.50 35.39 -7.26
N GLU A 180 14.06 34.22 -6.78
CA GLU A 180 13.51 34.03 -5.41
C GLU A 180 14.59 33.56 -4.40
N GLY A 181 15.83 33.34 -4.84
CA GLY A 181 16.93 32.91 -3.98
C GLY A 181 16.80 31.47 -3.46
N LEU A 182 16.13 30.59 -4.21
CA LEU A 182 15.89 29.20 -3.86
C LEU A 182 17.10 28.32 -4.18
N LYS A 183 17.45 27.38 -3.28
CA LYS A 183 18.68 26.59 -3.35
C LYS A 183 18.53 25.30 -4.18
N ASP A 184 17.33 24.68 -4.11
CA ASP A 184 17.08 23.38 -4.71
C ASP A 184 15.62 23.21 -5.15
N ASN A 185 15.30 22.05 -5.72
CA ASN A 185 13.97 21.74 -6.22
C ASN A 185 12.93 21.63 -5.10
N HIS A 186 13.31 21.24 -3.88
CA HIS A 186 12.38 21.20 -2.74
C HIS A 186 11.99 22.60 -2.28
N GLU A 187 12.93 23.54 -2.27
CA GLU A 187 12.62 24.95 -2.01
C GLU A 187 11.76 25.55 -3.12
N LEU A 188 11.94 25.12 -4.39
CA LEU A 188 11.08 25.52 -5.50
C LEU A 188 9.64 25.00 -5.33
N GLN A 189 9.46 23.75 -4.92
CA GLN A 189 8.15 23.19 -4.57
C GLN A 189 7.52 23.95 -3.40
N SER A 190 8.28 24.16 -2.32
CA SER A 190 7.83 24.95 -1.16
C SER A 190 7.40 26.37 -1.55
N TYR A 191 8.11 27.01 -2.48
CA TYR A 191 7.72 28.31 -3.01
C TYR A 191 6.33 28.27 -3.66
N MET A 192 6.05 27.26 -4.49
CA MET A 192 4.73 27.09 -5.10
C MET A 192 3.65 26.88 -4.04
N ILE A 193 3.88 25.98 -3.10
CA ILE A 193 2.92 25.66 -2.02
C ILE A 193 2.60 26.92 -1.19
N LYS A 194 3.63 27.67 -0.78
CA LYS A 194 3.46 28.94 -0.04
C LYS A 194 2.69 30.00 -0.83
N ARG A 195 2.87 30.04 -2.15
CA ARG A 195 2.14 30.98 -2.99
C ARG A 195 0.66 30.59 -3.13
N ILE A 196 0.37 29.30 -3.32
CA ILE A 196 -1.00 28.77 -3.36
C ILE A 196 -1.67 28.91 -1.99
N GLU A 197 -0.95 28.67 -0.88
CA GLU A 197 -1.49 28.92 0.47
C GLU A 197 -1.93 30.37 0.64
N ARG A 198 -1.07 31.34 0.31
CA ARG A 198 -1.44 32.77 0.39
C ARG A 198 -2.68 33.09 -0.46
N TYR A 199 -2.78 32.46 -1.62
CA TYR A 199 -3.97 32.62 -2.48
C TYR A 199 -5.22 32.07 -1.78
N LEU A 200 -5.18 30.83 -1.26
CA LEU A 200 -6.28 30.21 -0.54
C LEU A 200 -6.68 31.00 0.71
N LEU A 201 -5.72 31.49 1.49
CA LEU A 201 -5.97 32.35 2.66
C LEU A 201 -6.67 33.65 2.27
N SER A 202 -6.30 34.28 1.15
CA SER A 202 -6.99 35.48 0.62
C SER A 202 -8.46 35.23 0.27
N LYS A 203 -8.82 33.95 0.02
CA LYS A 203 -10.19 33.49 -0.24
C LYS A 203 -10.88 32.92 1.01
N GLY A 204 -10.24 33.01 2.19
CA GLY A 204 -10.76 32.48 3.45
C GLY A 204 -10.74 30.95 3.55
N ARG A 205 -9.82 30.31 2.82
CA ARG A 205 -9.61 28.85 2.82
C ARG A 205 -8.25 28.51 3.43
N LYS A 206 -8.11 27.29 3.97
CA LYS A 206 -6.86 26.73 4.47
C LYS A 206 -6.34 25.67 3.50
N LEU A 207 -5.03 25.68 3.29
CA LEU A 207 -4.33 24.65 2.53
C LEU A 207 -4.22 23.37 3.35
N LEU A 208 -4.49 22.24 2.72
CA LEU A 208 -4.20 20.89 3.19
C LEU A 208 -3.33 20.20 2.14
N GLY A 209 -2.33 19.44 2.53
CA GLY A 209 -1.48 18.69 1.59
C GLY A 209 -0.80 17.49 2.24
N TRP A 210 -0.31 16.60 1.40
CA TRP A 210 0.43 15.41 1.84
C TRP A 210 1.75 15.81 2.52
N ASP A 211 2.34 14.93 3.31
CA ASP A 211 3.47 15.27 4.19
C ASP A 211 4.77 15.65 3.46
N GLU A 212 4.84 15.51 2.12
CA GLU A 212 5.93 16.07 1.31
C GLU A 212 5.96 17.60 1.29
N ILE A 213 4.86 18.28 1.61
CA ILE A 213 4.85 19.74 1.74
C ILE A 213 5.75 20.26 2.88
N LEU A 214 6.22 19.37 3.76
CA LEU A 214 7.24 19.68 4.77
C LEU A 214 8.63 19.95 4.14
N MET A 215 8.89 19.38 2.97
CA MET A 215 10.19 19.47 2.30
C MET A 215 10.42 20.90 1.75
N GLY A 216 11.64 21.43 1.89
CA GLY A 216 11.97 22.79 1.46
C GLY A 216 11.33 23.90 2.29
N GLY A 217 10.63 23.56 3.39
CA GLY A 217 10.03 24.49 4.35
C GLY A 217 8.52 24.65 4.23
N LEU A 218 7.82 24.24 5.28
CA LEU A 218 6.36 24.24 5.37
C LEU A 218 5.76 25.65 5.23
N ALA A 219 4.60 25.72 4.57
CA ALA A 219 3.81 26.95 4.49
C ALA A 219 3.16 27.25 5.86
N PRO A 220 3.10 28.53 6.31
CA PRO A 220 2.85 28.88 7.71
C PRO A 220 1.54 28.39 8.33
N GLU A 221 0.47 28.31 7.55
CA GLU A 221 -0.89 27.95 8.03
C GLU A 221 -1.34 26.57 7.48
N ALA A 222 -0.45 25.86 6.76
CA ALA A 222 -0.79 24.60 6.12
C ALA A 222 -1.14 23.53 7.15
N THR A 223 -2.13 22.71 6.83
CA THR A 223 -2.45 21.47 7.52
C THR A 223 -1.78 20.31 6.77
N VAL A 224 -1.20 19.36 7.50
CA VAL A 224 -0.42 18.26 6.93
C VAL A 224 -1.20 16.96 7.01
N MET A 225 -1.23 16.20 5.91
CA MET A 225 -1.79 14.85 5.87
C MET A 225 -0.64 13.83 5.77
N SER A 226 -0.40 13.08 6.87
CA SER A 226 0.77 12.18 7.01
C SER A 226 0.44 10.77 6.52
N TRP A 227 0.96 10.40 5.33
CA TRP A 227 0.70 9.11 4.69
C TRP A 227 1.90 8.15 4.65
N ARG A 228 3.12 8.68 4.60
CA ARG A 228 4.36 7.87 4.53
C ARG A 228 4.74 7.22 5.86
N GLY A 229 3.89 7.36 6.88
CA GLY A 229 4.07 6.89 8.24
C GLY A 229 3.61 7.94 9.23
N GLU A 230 4.15 7.91 10.45
CA GLU A 230 3.79 8.86 11.52
C GLU A 230 4.75 10.06 11.58
N GLU A 231 5.97 9.94 11.06
CA GLU A 231 7.04 10.94 11.22
C GLU A 231 6.70 12.31 10.63
N GLY A 232 6.02 12.34 9.47
CA GLY A 232 5.55 13.59 8.87
C GLY A 232 4.57 14.31 9.79
N GLY A 233 3.62 13.58 10.36
CA GLY A 233 2.64 14.11 11.31
C GLY A 233 3.29 14.56 12.62
N ILE A 234 4.21 13.78 13.17
CA ILE A 234 4.97 14.13 14.38
C ILE A 234 5.75 15.44 14.15
N THR A 235 6.43 15.55 13.03
CA THR A 235 7.22 16.75 12.67
C THR A 235 6.31 17.99 12.54
N ALA A 236 5.17 17.86 11.86
CA ALA A 236 4.22 18.95 11.69
C ALA A 236 3.58 19.38 13.01
N ALA A 237 3.12 18.43 13.85
CA ALA A 237 2.53 18.73 15.16
C ALA A 237 3.51 19.44 16.09
N ARG A 238 4.79 19.01 16.13
CA ARG A 238 5.85 19.69 16.88
C ARG A 238 6.13 21.11 16.39
N ALA A 239 5.92 21.35 15.11
CA ALA A 239 6.03 22.69 14.53
C ALA A 239 4.77 23.55 14.75
N GLY A 240 3.72 23.04 15.40
CA GLY A 240 2.47 23.75 15.70
C GLY A 240 1.45 23.72 14.55
N HIS A 241 1.59 22.81 13.60
CA HIS A 241 0.65 22.64 12.48
C HIS A 241 -0.37 21.54 12.77
N ASP A 242 -1.61 21.78 12.32
CA ASP A 242 -2.66 20.76 12.37
C ASP A 242 -2.32 19.58 11.45
N VAL A 243 -2.69 18.38 11.87
CA VAL A 243 -2.34 17.12 11.20
C VAL A 243 -3.54 16.20 11.07
N ILE A 244 -3.67 15.54 9.94
CA ILE A 244 -4.55 14.38 9.74
C ILE A 244 -3.66 13.15 9.48
N MET A 245 -3.84 12.11 10.29
CA MET A 245 -3.04 10.89 10.18
C MET A 245 -3.68 9.92 9.19
N THR A 246 -2.89 9.48 8.21
CA THR A 246 -3.36 8.54 7.17
C THR A 246 -2.27 7.58 6.69
N PRO A 247 -1.52 6.93 7.64
CA PRO A 247 -0.36 6.13 7.27
C PRO A 247 -0.74 4.92 6.42
N GLY A 248 -0.03 4.73 5.30
CA GLY A 248 -0.21 3.62 4.38
C GLY A 248 -0.06 2.24 5.04
N SER A 249 0.66 2.17 6.16
CA SER A 249 0.81 0.93 6.95
C SER A 249 -0.49 0.41 7.56
N HIS A 250 -1.51 1.25 7.81
CA HIS A 250 -2.72 0.87 8.56
C HIS A 250 -4.04 1.25 7.89
N VAL A 251 -4.09 2.33 7.10
CA VAL A 251 -5.37 2.90 6.66
C VAL A 251 -5.50 3.04 5.14
N TYR A 252 -4.64 2.39 4.37
CA TYR A 252 -4.80 2.24 2.91
C TYR A 252 -5.71 1.04 2.62
N LEU A 253 -6.94 1.33 2.23
CA LEU A 253 -7.97 0.32 1.99
C LEU A 253 -8.00 -0.18 0.54
N ASP A 254 -7.14 0.30 -0.31
CA ASP A 254 -6.82 -0.26 -1.63
C ASP A 254 -5.86 -1.46 -1.56
N PHE A 255 -5.31 -1.75 -0.38
CA PHE A 255 -4.48 -2.93 -0.11
C PHE A 255 -5.32 -4.18 0.16
N TYR A 256 -4.72 -5.36 -0.07
CA TYR A 256 -5.35 -6.64 0.24
C TYR A 256 -5.75 -6.72 1.71
N GLN A 257 -6.96 -7.21 1.97
CA GLN A 257 -7.48 -7.37 3.34
C GLN A 257 -7.34 -8.79 3.89
N ARG A 258 -6.96 -9.73 3.04
CA ARG A 258 -6.47 -11.07 3.37
C ARG A 258 -5.42 -11.49 2.33
N GLU A 259 -4.92 -12.70 2.45
CA GLU A 259 -4.04 -13.32 1.46
C GLU A 259 -4.67 -13.24 0.06
N SER A 260 -3.87 -12.85 -0.95
CA SER A 260 -4.38 -12.42 -2.26
C SER A 260 -5.04 -13.53 -3.10
N GLU A 261 -4.83 -14.81 -2.75
CA GLU A 261 -5.40 -15.94 -3.50
C GLU A 261 -6.93 -15.90 -3.49
N GLY A 262 -7.53 -15.77 -4.69
CA GLY A 262 -8.98 -15.67 -4.87
C GLY A 262 -9.59 -14.33 -4.45
N GLU A 263 -8.77 -13.31 -4.19
CA GLU A 263 -9.23 -11.93 -3.96
C GLU A 263 -9.27 -11.12 -5.25
N PRO A 264 -10.15 -10.11 -5.33
CA PRO A 264 -10.06 -9.09 -6.37
C PRO A 264 -8.68 -8.43 -6.34
N ARG A 265 -8.17 -8.05 -7.51
CA ARG A 265 -6.87 -7.38 -7.58
C ARG A 265 -6.89 -6.09 -6.74
N ALA A 266 -5.84 -5.91 -5.94
CA ALA A 266 -5.62 -4.76 -5.10
C ALA A 266 -4.20 -4.20 -5.33
N ASN A 267 -3.90 -3.04 -4.79
CA ASN A 267 -2.53 -2.55 -4.73
C ASN A 267 -1.73 -3.41 -3.75
N GLY A 268 -0.47 -3.71 -4.03
CA GLY A 268 0.35 -4.77 -3.42
C GLY A 268 0.53 -4.77 -1.89
N GLY A 269 -0.13 -3.88 -1.16
CA GLY A 269 -0.09 -3.80 0.29
C GLY A 269 -0.96 -4.85 1.00
N PHE A 270 -0.86 -4.92 2.34
CA PHE A 270 -1.62 -5.83 3.18
C PHE A 270 -2.16 -5.12 4.42
N THR A 271 -3.46 -4.87 4.44
CA THR A 271 -4.17 -4.13 5.51
C THR A 271 -5.42 -4.89 5.90
N THR A 272 -5.30 -5.75 6.92
CA THR A 272 -6.41 -6.56 7.45
C THR A 272 -7.35 -5.70 8.29
N LEU A 273 -8.56 -6.22 8.57
CA LEU A 273 -9.51 -5.60 9.49
C LEU A 273 -8.87 -5.34 10.87
N GLU A 274 -8.13 -6.32 11.40
CA GLU A 274 -7.42 -6.22 12.67
C GLU A 274 -6.34 -5.15 12.65
N LYS A 275 -5.60 -5.04 11.53
CA LYS A 275 -4.54 -4.05 11.37
C LYS A 275 -5.09 -2.62 11.39
N VAL A 276 -6.22 -2.36 10.71
CA VAL A 276 -6.89 -1.05 10.81
C VAL A 276 -7.32 -0.78 12.25
N TYR A 277 -7.89 -1.76 12.92
CA TYR A 277 -8.37 -1.60 14.31
C TYR A 277 -7.23 -1.39 15.32
N SER A 278 -6.06 -1.95 15.08
CA SER A 278 -4.88 -1.79 15.95
C SER A 278 -4.27 -0.40 15.90
N TYR A 279 -4.61 0.40 14.88
CA TYR A 279 -4.02 1.72 14.67
C TYR A 279 -4.33 2.67 15.85
N ASN A 280 -3.33 3.46 16.23
CA ASN A 280 -3.50 4.58 17.16
C ASN A 280 -3.20 5.89 16.42
N PRO A 281 -4.21 6.75 16.18
CA PRO A 281 -3.99 8.03 15.49
C PRO A 281 -3.18 9.05 16.28
N GLU A 282 -2.98 8.83 17.57
CA GLU A 282 -2.23 9.71 18.46
C GLU A 282 -0.82 9.11 18.70
N PRO A 283 0.21 9.53 17.94
CA PRO A 283 1.56 8.99 18.10
C PRO A 283 2.10 9.17 19.51
N THR A 284 2.60 8.09 20.13
CA THR A 284 3.10 8.10 21.50
C THR A 284 4.35 8.96 21.69
N ALA A 285 5.01 9.37 20.59
CA ALA A 285 6.15 10.27 20.59
C ALA A 285 5.79 11.74 20.81
N LEU A 286 4.50 12.09 20.78
CA LEU A 286 4.01 13.45 21.00
C LEU A 286 3.66 13.70 22.45
N THR A 287 3.89 14.94 22.92
CA THR A 287 3.41 15.42 24.22
C THR A 287 1.91 15.72 24.17
N PRO A 288 1.20 15.83 25.33
CA PRO A 288 -0.21 16.20 25.36
C PRO A 288 -0.55 17.53 24.68
N GLU A 289 0.38 18.48 24.68
CA GLU A 289 0.20 19.77 23.96
C GLU A 289 0.31 19.59 22.46
N GLU A 290 1.26 18.78 21.98
CA GLU A 290 1.43 18.49 20.57
C GLU A 290 0.28 17.62 20.02
N HIS A 291 -0.30 16.72 20.82
CA HIS A 291 -1.49 15.94 20.44
C HIS A 291 -2.69 16.80 20.05
N LYS A 292 -2.80 18.05 20.56
CA LYS A 292 -3.91 18.96 20.19
C LYS A 292 -3.92 19.31 18.71
N HIS A 293 -2.81 19.14 18.02
CA HIS A 293 -2.69 19.33 16.58
C HIS A 293 -3.18 18.13 15.76
N ILE A 294 -3.37 16.95 16.38
CA ILE A 294 -3.91 15.78 15.67
C ILE A 294 -5.43 15.93 15.55
N LEU A 295 -5.89 16.31 14.37
CA LEU A 295 -7.32 16.51 14.08
C LEU A 295 -8.10 15.20 13.96
N GLY A 296 -7.41 14.08 13.73
CA GLY A 296 -7.98 12.76 13.55
C GLY A 296 -7.23 11.94 12.50
N ALA A 297 -7.91 10.90 11.97
CA ALA A 297 -7.35 10.06 10.94
C ALA A 297 -8.32 9.83 9.77
N GLN A 298 -7.75 9.48 8.62
CA GLN A 298 -8.45 9.16 7.39
C GLN A 298 -8.01 7.80 6.86
N ALA A 299 -8.92 7.06 6.22
CA ALA A 299 -8.57 5.94 5.35
C ALA A 299 -8.62 6.36 3.89
N ASN A 300 -7.69 5.83 3.10
CA ASN A 300 -7.57 6.09 1.67
C ASN A 300 -8.02 4.88 0.86
N LEU A 301 -8.67 5.11 -0.27
CA LEU A 301 -8.98 4.11 -1.29
C LEU A 301 -8.52 4.63 -2.66
N TRP A 302 -7.30 4.29 -3.03
CA TRP A 302 -6.78 4.55 -4.37
C TRP A 302 -7.43 3.60 -5.37
N THR A 303 -7.74 4.07 -6.57
CA THR A 303 -8.64 3.34 -7.48
C THR A 303 -7.97 2.78 -8.73
N GLU A 304 -6.66 2.66 -8.77
CA GLU A 304 -5.89 2.09 -9.88
C GLU A 304 -6.38 0.68 -10.23
N TYR A 305 -6.63 -0.14 -9.21
CA TYR A 305 -7.11 -1.52 -9.35
C TYR A 305 -8.59 -1.70 -9.01
N VAL A 306 -9.26 -0.65 -8.57
CA VAL A 306 -10.68 -0.69 -8.20
C VAL A 306 -11.55 -0.41 -9.41
N LEU A 307 -12.09 -1.46 -10.02
CA LEU A 307 -12.73 -1.42 -11.34
C LEU A 307 -14.13 -0.80 -11.34
N ASP A 308 -14.88 -0.94 -10.24
CA ASP A 308 -16.27 -0.47 -10.14
C ASP A 308 -16.70 -0.19 -8.69
N ALA A 309 -17.93 0.26 -8.52
CA ALA A 309 -18.51 0.59 -7.22
C ALA A 309 -18.61 -0.62 -6.28
N ARG A 310 -18.89 -1.81 -6.80
CA ARG A 310 -18.97 -3.04 -5.99
C ARG A 310 -17.60 -3.44 -5.46
N HIS A 311 -16.56 -3.28 -6.28
CA HIS A 311 -15.19 -3.51 -5.85
C HIS A 311 -14.77 -2.48 -4.77
N ALA A 312 -15.11 -1.20 -4.95
CA ALA A 312 -14.86 -0.18 -3.94
C ALA A 312 -15.54 -0.49 -2.59
N GLU A 313 -16.81 -0.90 -2.60
CA GLU A 313 -17.54 -1.31 -1.40
C GLU A 313 -16.88 -2.51 -0.71
N TYR A 314 -16.43 -3.51 -1.48
CA TYR A 314 -15.71 -4.68 -0.98
C TYR A 314 -14.40 -4.29 -0.29
N MET A 315 -13.67 -3.34 -0.84
CA MET A 315 -12.42 -2.87 -0.25
C MET A 315 -12.63 -1.99 0.99
N LEU A 316 -13.69 -1.18 1.00
CA LEU A 316 -14.00 -0.29 2.12
C LEU A 316 -14.56 -1.04 3.34
N PHE A 317 -15.50 -1.97 3.13
CA PHE A 317 -16.24 -2.60 4.21
C PHE A 317 -15.80 -4.05 4.47
N PRO A 318 -15.58 -4.45 5.75
CA PRO A 318 -15.93 -3.71 6.97
C PRO A 318 -14.77 -2.85 7.55
N ARG A 319 -13.63 -2.69 6.86
CA ARG A 319 -12.46 -1.97 7.42
C ARG A 319 -12.78 -0.52 7.80
N LEU A 320 -13.71 0.12 7.09
CA LEU A 320 -14.17 1.47 7.43
C LEU A 320 -14.87 1.53 8.81
N LEU A 321 -15.48 0.43 9.26
CA LEU A 321 -16.04 0.32 10.61
C LEU A 321 -14.94 0.31 11.68
N ALA A 322 -13.80 -0.33 11.36
CA ALA A 322 -12.63 -0.32 12.25
C ALA A 322 -12.08 1.10 12.41
N LEU A 323 -11.87 1.82 11.30
CA LEU A 323 -11.47 3.22 11.37
C LEU A 323 -12.46 4.06 12.19
N SER A 324 -13.77 3.87 11.97
CA SER A 324 -14.80 4.58 12.72
C SER A 324 -14.61 4.43 14.23
N GLU A 325 -14.43 3.21 14.72
CA GLU A 325 -14.20 2.99 16.16
C GLU A 325 -12.85 3.54 16.63
N VAL A 326 -11.81 3.42 15.80
CA VAL A 326 -10.47 3.94 16.10
C VAL A 326 -10.47 5.45 16.34
N VAL A 327 -11.23 6.22 15.55
CA VAL A 327 -11.28 7.68 15.69
C VAL A 327 -12.31 8.17 16.73
N TRP A 328 -13.15 7.30 17.26
CA TRP A 328 -14.18 7.63 18.25
C TRP A 328 -13.86 7.15 19.66
N SER A 329 -13.11 6.04 19.79
CA SER A 329 -12.91 5.36 21.06
C SER A 329 -11.45 5.48 21.53
N PRO A 330 -11.19 5.91 22.76
CA PRO A 330 -9.85 5.90 23.31
C PRO A 330 -9.19 4.52 23.20
N GLN A 331 -7.92 4.46 22.87
CA GLN A 331 -7.18 3.20 22.67
C GLN A 331 -7.30 2.24 23.86
N ALA A 332 -7.23 2.77 25.09
CA ALA A 332 -7.30 1.98 26.32
C ALA A 332 -8.65 1.26 26.53
N THR A 333 -9.71 1.66 25.84
CA THR A 333 -11.06 1.07 25.94
C THR A 333 -11.39 0.15 24.77
N ARG A 334 -10.53 0.03 23.78
CA ARG A 334 -10.77 -0.78 22.58
C ARG A 334 -10.44 -2.25 22.83
N SER A 335 -11.30 -3.13 22.34
CA SER A 335 -11.13 -4.58 22.37
C SER A 335 -11.47 -5.15 21.00
N TYR A 336 -10.50 -5.77 20.34
CA TYR A 336 -10.72 -6.33 19.00
C TYR A 336 -11.76 -7.44 19.00
N SER A 337 -11.79 -8.30 20.02
CA SER A 337 -12.80 -9.37 20.13
C SER A 337 -14.23 -8.83 20.23
N ASP A 338 -14.43 -7.78 21.04
CA ASP A 338 -15.75 -7.13 21.17
C ASP A 338 -16.12 -6.37 19.89
N PHE A 339 -15.15 -5.70 19.27
CA PHE A 339 -15.34 -5.06 17.98
C PHE A 339 -15.74 -6.09 16.91
N LEU A 340 -15.04 -7.22 16.84
CA LEU A 340 -15.32 -8.26 15.86
C LEU A 340 -16.74 -8.84 16.00
N ALA A 341 -17.23 -9.01 17.25
CA ALA A 341 -18.62 -9.40 17.50
C ALA A 341 -19.62 -8.37 16.92
N ARG A 342 -19.34 -7.07 17.10
CA ARG A 342 -20.17 -5.99 16.51
C ARG A 342 -20.07 -5.97 14.98
N VAL A 343 -18.88 -6.18 14.40
CA VAL A 343 -18.73 -6.27 12.94
C VAL A 343 -19.57 -7.42 12.37
N ASN A 344 -19.53 -8.59 13.01
CA ASN A 344 -20.37 -9.74 12.61
C ASN A 344 -21.88 -9.44 12.70
N TYR A 345 -22.30 -8.52 13.56
CA TYR A 345 -23.67 -8.02 13.59
C TYR A 345 -23.96 -7.01 12.45
N HIS A 346 -22.98 -6.17 12.08
CA HIS A 346 -23.16 -5.12 11.08
C HIS A 346 -23.05 -5.62 9.63
N VAL A 347 -22.21 -6.62 9.35
CA VAL A 347 -21.97 -7.12 7.98
C VAL A 347 -23.28 -7.57 7.29
N PRO A 348 -24.16 -8.42 7.88
CA PRO A 348 -25.43 -8.76 7.25
C PRO A 348 -26.31 -7.55 6.96
N ARG A 349 -26.31 -6.55 7.84
CA ARG A 349 -27.10 -5.32 7.69
C ARG A 349 -26.59 -4.41 6.57
N LEU A 350 -25.29 -4.36 6.36
CA LEU A 350 -24.70 -3.70 5.20
C LEU A 350 -25.13 -4.40 3.92
N GLN A 351 -25.11 -5.75 3.91
CA GLN A 351 -25.56 -6.56 2.76
C GLN A 351 -27.06 -6.36 2.47
N GLU A 352 -27.93 -6.31 3.50
CA GLU A 352 -29.36 -5.98 3.36
C GLU A 352 -29.59 -4.61 2.71
N ARG A 353 -28.69 -3.64 2.93
CA ARG A 353 -28.71 -2.32 2.27
C ARG A 353 -28.06 -2.33 0.88
N GLY A 354 -27.67 -3.49 0.38
CA GLY A 354 -27.08 -3.67 -0.96
C GLY A 354 -25.60 -3.32 -1.07
N ILE A 355 -24.91 -3.14 0.06
CA ILE A 355 -23.46 -2.91 0.08
C ILE A 355 -22.72 -4.23 -0.17
N ASN A 356 -21.77 -4.24 -1.08
CA ASN A 356 -20.93 -5.40 -1.39
C ASN A 356 -19.80 -5.54 -0.36
N VAL A 357 -20.12 -6.07 0.81
CA VAL A 357 -19.18 -6.17 1.95
C VAL A 357 -18.28 -7.38 1.79
N TYR A 358 -17.00 -7.24 2.13
CA TYR A 358 -16.10 -8.37 2.34
C TYR A 358 -16.69 -9.33 3.40
N PRO A 359 -16.84 -10.62 3.09
CA PRO A 359 -17.66 -11.53 3.90
C PRO A 359 -16.94 -12.14 5.11
N LEU A 360 -15.92 -11.50 5.67
CA LEU A 360 -15.16 -11.94 6.85
C LEU A 360 -14.63 -13.38 6.68
N ARG A 361 -13.91 -13.63 5.61
CA ARG A 361 -13.50 -15.00 5.25
C ARG A 361 -12.06 -15.35 5.61
N ARG A 362 -11.34 -14.42 6.25
CA ARG A 362 -9.96 -14.69 6.63
C ARG A 362 -9.90 -15.68 7.80
N ILE A 363 -9.12 -16.74 7.62
CA ILE A 363 -8.55 -17.51 8.73
C ILE A 363 -7.13 -16.98 8.88
N ALA A 364 -6.86 -16.27 9.97
CA ALA A 364 -5.52 -15.83 10.28
C ALA A 364 -4.72 -17.01 10.82
N VAL A 365 -3.49 -17.14 10.33
CA VAL A 365 -2.54 -18.18 10.72
C VAL A 365 -1.32 -17.48 11.31
N ASP A 366 -1.17 -17.58 12.62
CA ASP A 366 0.03 -17.13 13.34
C ASP A 366 0.93 -18.33 13.58
N MET A 367 2.19 -18.21 13.17
CA MET A 367 3.19 -19.26 13.29
C MET A 367 4.36 -18.74 14.11
N GLN A 368 4.80 -19.55 15.07
CA GLN A 368 5.92 -19.23 15.93
C GLN A 368 6.91 -20.41 15.95
N LEU A 369 8.19 -20.11 15.76
CA LEU A 369 9.27 -21.08 15.86
C LEU A 369 9.82 -21.10 17.28
N ASP A 370 9.79 -22.26 17.94
CA ASP A 370 10.63 -22.56 19.10
C ASP A 370 11.95 -23.16 18.64
N SER A 371 12.97 -22.32 18.50
CA SER A 371 14.30 -22.74 18.04
C SER A 371 14.99 -23.71 19.02
N THR A 372 14.63 -23.71 20.31
CA THR A 372 15.19 -24.58 21.34
C THR A 372 14.63 -26.01 21.23
N ARG A 373 13.31 -26.10 21.06
CA ARG A 373 12.60 -27.37 20.86
C ARG A 373 12.62 -27.85 19.42
N ARG A 374 12.93 -26.93 18.50
CA ARG A 374 12.87 -27.16 17.06
C ARG A 374 11.46 -27.55 16.62
N GLU A 375 10.48 -26.81 17.09
CA GLU A 375 9.05 -27.01 16.80
C GLU A 375 8.43 -25.74 16.25
N VAL A 376 7.49 -25.90 15.32
CA VAL A 376 6.64 -24.80 14.85
C VAL A 376 5.29 -24.94 15.53
N SER A 377 4.84 -23.87 16.19
CA SER A 377 3.50 -23.74 16.78
C SER A 377 2.62 -22.89 15.89
N ILE A 378 1.42 -23.36 15.55
CA ILE A 378 0.48 -22.69 14.66
C ILE A 378 -0.80 -22.37 15.41
N HIS A 379 -1.18 -21.11 15.46
CA HIS A 379 -2.45 -20.63 15.97
C HIS A 379 -3.36 -20.22 14.84
N LEU A 380 -4.65 -20.60 14.92
CA LEU A 380 -5.68 -20.23 13.96
C LEU A 380 -6.69 -19.30 14.61
N SER A 381 -7.13 -18.27 13.90
CA SER A 381 -8.26 -17.44 14.31
C SER A 381 -9.13 -17.07 13.11
N SER A 382 -10.39 -16.73 13.34
CA SER A 382 -11.34 -16.37 12.28
C SER A 382 -11.96 -15.01 12.53
N GLU A 383 -12.08 -14.20 11.49
CA GLU A 383 -12.85 -12.95 11.52
C GLU A 383 -14.36 -13.20 11.59
N ARG A 384 -14.84 -14.36 11.14
CA ARG A 384 -16.27 -14.72 11.18
C ARG A 384 -16.63 -15.38 12.50
N GLN A 385 -17.71 -14.91 13.12
CA GLN A 385 -18.21 -15.42 14.40
C GLN A 385 -19.75 -15.58 14.38
N PRO A 386 -20.32 -16.68 14.92
CA PRO A 386 -19.60 -17.89 15.30
C PRO A 386 -19.12 -18.65 14.09
N SER A 387 -18.01 -19.38 14.20
CA SER A 387 -17.55 -20.29 13.17
C SER A 387 -16.68 -21.41 13.75
N GLU A 388 -16.67 -22.56 13.11
CA GLU A 388 -15.78 -23.67 13.42
C GLU A 388 -14.66 -23.68 12.38
N ILE A 389 -13.40 -23.72 12.83
CA ILE A 389 -12.26 -23.96 11.97
C ILE A 389 -11.94 -25.45 12.02
N ARG A 390 -12.06 -26.15 10.88
CA ARG A 390 -11.55 -27.50 10.74
C ARG A 390 -10.31 -27.51 9.89
N TYR A 391 -9.37 -28.39 10.21
CA TYR A 391 -8.09 -28.40 9.56
C TYR A 391 -7.53 -29.81 9.34
N THR A 392 -6.57 -29.91 8.44
CA THR A 392 -5.71 -31.07 8.19
C THR A 392 -4.24 -30.61 8.15
N THR A 393 -3.30 -31.53 8.33
CA THR A 393 -1.86 -31.24 8.27
C THR A 393 -1.13 -31.97 7.15
N ASP A 394 -1.88 -32.72 6.34
CA ASP A 394 -1.39 -33.53 5.22
C ASP A 394 -1.73 -32.94 3.83
N GLY A 395 -2.33 -31.74 3.80
CA GLY A 395 -2.70 -31.07 2.57
C GLY A 395 -4.05 -31.47 1.99
N THR A 396 -4.78 -32.39 2.61
CA THR A 396 -6.13 -32.75 2.18
C THR A 396 -7.14 -31.67 2.56
N GLU A 397 -8.23 -31.55 1.79
CA GLU A 397 -9.31 -30.60 2.13
C GLU A 397 -10.02 -31.02 3.42
N PRO A 398 -10.23 -30.10 4.37
CA PRO A 398 -11.01 -30.38 5.57
C PRO A 398 -12.48 -30.74 5.26
N THR A 399 -12.98 -31.77 5.95
CA THR A 399 -14.35 -32.24 5.89
C THR A 399 -15.04 -32.03 7.25
N ALA A 400 -16.34 -32.35 7.33
CA ALA A 400 -17.09 -32.30 8.61
C ALA A 400 -16.51 -33.20 9.70
N THR A 401 -15.71 -34.21 9.34
CA THR A 401 -15.05 -35.13 10.28
C THR A 401 -13.59 -34.79 10.54
N SER A 402 -13.04 -33.80 9.86
CA SER A 402 -11.65 -33.34 10.09
C SER A 402 -11.53 -32.68 11.47
N GLN A 403 -10.29 -32.59 11.96
CA GLN A 403 -9.99 -32.09 13.29
C GLN A 403 -10.53 -30.67 13.47
N LEU A 404 -11.26 -30.46 14.58
CA LEU A 404 -11.77 -29.15 14.99
C LEU A 404 -10.67 -28.40 15.74
N TYR A 405 -10.44 -27.16 15.37
CA TYR A 405 -9.50 -26.29 16.09
C TYR A 405 -10.17 -25.75 17.35
N LEU A 406 -9.59 -26.06 18.51
CA LEU A 406 -10.13 -25.71 19.83
C LEU A 406 -9.30 -24.62 20.55
N GLY A 407 -8.59 -23.77 19.80
CA GLY A 407 -7.79 -22.69 20.36
C GLY A 407 -6.43 -23.13 20.93
N LYS A 408 -6.08 -24.42 20.85
CA LYS A 408 -4.75 -24.91 21.24
C LYS A 408 -3.80 -24.88 20.03
N PRO A 409 -2.54 -24.50 20.21
CA PRO A 409 -1.58 -24.49 19.10
C PRO A 409 -1.45 -25.87 18.47
N ILE A 410 -1.37 -25.90 17.15
CA ILE A 410 -0.97 -27.08 16.38
C ILE A 410 0.55 -27.07 16.39
N VAL A 411 1.16 -28.06 17.04
CA VAL A 411 2.62 -28.15 17.19
C VAL A 411 3.16 -29.25 16.28
N SER A 412 4.23 -28.95 15.54
CA SER A 412 4.89 -29.92 14.68
C SER A 412 6.41 -29.73 14.68
N ALA A 413 7.13 -30.87 14.76
CA ALA A 413 8.55 -30.97 14.47
C ALA A 413 8.82 -31.45 13.04
N ASP A 414 7.78 -31.73 12.27
CA ASP A 414 7.85 -32.18 10.88
C ASP A 414 7.27 -31.15 9.93
N SER A 415 7.66 -31.21 8.66
CA SER A 415 7.03 -30.42 7.60
C SER A 415 5.56 -30.77 7.50
N ILE A 416 4.70 -29.76 7.49
CA ILE A 416 3.26 -29.94 7.30
C ILE A 416 2.74 -29.07 6.15
N LEU A 417 1.69 -29.55 5.51
CA LEU A 417 0.85 -28.74 4.65
C LEU A 417 -0.50 -28.56 5.35
N LEU A 418 -0.59 -27.47 6.13
CA LEU A 418 -1.81 -27.10 6.82
C LEU A 418 -2.85 -26.64 5.80
N VAL A 419 -4.04 -27.24 5.87
CA VAL A 419 -5.23 -26.73 5.19
C VAL A 419 -6.31 -26.47 6.23
N ALA A 420 -6.88 -25.26 6.26
CA ALA A 420 -7.93 -24.90 7.20
C ALA A 420 -9.11 -24.27 6.49
N ARG A 421 -10.32 -24.58 6.93
CA ARG A 421 -11.58 -24.12 6.34
C ARG A 421 -12.61 -23.83 7.42
N LEU A 422 -13.48 -22.84 7.13
CA LEU A 422 -14.60 -22.49 8.00
C LEU A 422 -15.79 -23.40 7.75
N PHE A 423 -16.46 -23.80 8.83
CA PHE A 423 -17.68 -24.62 8.85
C PHE A 423 -18.78 -23.97 9.67
N ASP A 424 -20.02 -24.29 9.30
CA ASP A 424 -21.23 -24.10 10.09
C ASP A 424 -21.77 -25.49 10.41
N GLY A 425 -21.44 -26.01 11.59
CA GLY A 425 -21.67 -27.41 11.95
C GLY A 425 -20.98 -28.38 10.97
N ALA A 426 -21.78 -29.23 10.31
CA ALA A 426 -21.25 -30.20 9.34
C ALA A 426 -21.05 -29.61 7.93
N LYS A 427 -21.52 -28.39 7.65
CA LYS A 427 -21.49 -27.80 6.32
C LYS A 427 -20.28 -26.87 6.16
N PRO A 428 -19.39 -27.11 5.19
CA PRO A 428 -18.36 -26.14 4.87
C PRO A 428 -18.98 -24.84 4.33
N LEU A 429 -18.46 -23.72 4.77
CA LEU A 429 -18.83 -22.44 4.17
C LEU A 429 -18.34 -22.37 2.74
N ASP A 430 -19.08 -21.63 1.90
CA ASP A 430 -18.68 -21.36 0.50
C ASP A 430 -17.56 -20.32 0.46
N LEU A 431 -16.42 -20.71 0.99
CA LEU A 431 -15.21 -19.90 1.14
C LEU A 431 -14.01 -20.78 0.84
N PRO A 432 -12.95 -20.25 0.20
CA PRO A 432 -11.73 -21.01 -0.04
C PRO A 432 -11.06 -21.41 1.27
N SER A 433 -10.43 -22.58 1.25
CA SER A 433 -9.55 -23.03 2.34
C SER A 433 -8.27 -22.20 2.33
N VAL A 434 -7.71 -21.92 3.49
CA VAL A 434 -6.35 -21.38 3.59
C VAL A 434 -5.35 -22.52 3.60
N ARG A 435 -4.19 -22.32 2.96
CA ARG A 435 -3.12 -23.31 2.83
C ARG A 435 -1.82 -22.67 3.26
N TYR A 436 -1.15 -23.32 4.21
CA TYR A 436 0.16 -22.92 4.70
C TYR A 436 1.09 -24.10 4.75
N ARG A 437 2.30 -23.88 4.26
CA ARG A 437 3.36 -24.87 4.33
C ARG A 437 4.40 -24.44 5.34
N THR A 438 4.77 -25.34 6.22
CA THR A 438 5.97 -25.25 7.02
C THR A 438 6.98 -26.26 6.50
N ASP A 439 8.20 -25.84 6.25
CA ASP A 439 9.28 -26.73 5.85
C ASP A 439 10.19 -26.97 7.05
N TYR A 440 10.08 -28.14 7.68
CA TYR A 440 10.98 -28.52 8.75
C TYR A 440 12.25 -29.16 8.18
N HIS A 441 13.32 -28.37 8.09
CA HIS A 441 14.56 -28.77 7.42
C HIS A 441 15.79 -28.57 8.32
N LYS A 442 16.98 -29.01 7.85
CA LYS A 442 18.22 -29.05 8.65
C LYS A 442 18.70 -27.68 9.13
N ALA A 443 18.35 -26.59 8.43
CA ALA A 443 18.78 -25.25 8.78
C ALA A 443 17.87 -24.52 9.78
N ILE A 444 16.69 -25.09 10.14
CA ILE A 444 15.77 -24.42 11.08
C ILE A 444 16.45 -24.09 12.39
N GLY A 445 16.35 -22.80 12.78
CA GLY A 445 16.91 -22.26 14.01
C GLY A 445 18.44 -22.28 14.06
N LYS A 446 19.12 -22.53 12.96
CA LYS A 446 20.58 -22.53 12.86
C LYS A 446 21.10 -21.10 12.78
N LYS A 447 22.37 -20.92 13.14
CA LYS A 447 23.01 -19.60 13.11
C LYS A 447 23.14 -19.10 11.67
N VAL A 448 22.60 -17.91 11.42
CA VAL A 448 22.72 -17.18 10.16
C VAL A 448 23.67 -16.00 10.33
N THR A 449 24.58 -15.82 9.39
CA THR A 449 25.48 -14.67 9.31
C THR A 449 25.29 -13.98 7.97
N TYR A 450 24.99 -12.67 7.99
CA TYR A 450 24.90 -11.83 6.82
C TYR A 450 26.27 -11.25 6.54
N ASN A 451 26.82 -11.49 5.35
CA ASN A 451 28.15 -11.03 4.95
C ASN A 451 28.02 -9.71 4.20
N GLY A 452 28.36 -8.59 4.84
CA GLY A 452 28.31 -7.25 4.27
C GLY A 452 27.06 -6.50 4.71
N HIS A 453 25.94 -6.68 4.00
CA HIS A 453 24.69 -5.95 4.29
C HIS A 453 23.61 -6.88 4.85
N THR A 454 22.85 -6.36 5.81
CA THR A 454 21.64 -7.00 6.31
C THR A 454 20.42 -6.60 5.46
N TRP A 455 19.25 -7.05 5.85
CA TRP A 455 17.98 -6.67 5.24
C TRP A 455 17.67 -5.17 5.36
N ASN A 456 16.74 -4.69 4.56
CA ASN A 456 16.20 -3.35 4.70
C ASN A 456 15.29 -3.26 5.94
N GLU A 457 15.42 -2.20 6.72
CA GLU A 457 14.70 -2.01 7.99
C GLU A 457 13.17 -2.05 7.85
N LYS A 458 12.63 -1.72 6.68
CA LYS A 458 11.20 -1.81 6.40
C LYS A 458 10.70 -3.24 6.23
N TYR A 459 11.60 -4.18 5.88
CA TYR A 459 11.24 -5.56 5.54
C TYR A 459 12.14 -6.56 6.25
N PRO A 460 12.11 -6.58 7.60
CA PRO A 460 12.99 -7.45 8.39
C PRO A 460 12.51 -8.90 8.44
N ALA A 461 11.26 -9.18 8.08
CA ALA A 461 10.59 -10.44 8.39
C ALA A 461 10.79 -10.83 9.86
N GLY A 462 11.28 -12.03 10.18
CA GLY A 462 11.65 -12.46 11.53
C GLY A 462 13.05 -12.00 12.00
N GLY A 463 13.67 -11.03 11.31
CA GLY A 463 15.03 -10.56 11.64
C GLY A 463 16.12 -11.58 11.25
N THR A 464 17.12 -11.78 12.11
CA THR A 464 18.29 -12.62 11.78
C THR A 464 17.93 -14.07 11.43
N GLN A 465 16.85 -14.62 11.97
CA GLN A 465 16.42 -15.99 11.75
C GLN A 465 15.41 -16.16 10.61
N ALA A 466 14.96 -15.08 9.99
CA ALA A 466 13.88 -15.08 9.00
C ALA A 466 14.10 -16.05 7.82
N LEU A 467 15.35 -16.30 7.44
CA LEU A 467 15.67 -17.18 6.31
C LEU A 467 15.80 -18.67 6.71
N VAL A 468 15.60 -19.00 7.99
CA VAL A 468 15.72 -20.37 8.54
C VAL A 468 14.70 -20.63 9.65
N ASP A 469 13.52 -20.02 9.56
CA ASP A 469 12.45 -20.18 10.55
C ASP A 469 11.35 -21.17 10.10
N GLY A 470 11.45 -21.72 8.91
CA GLY A 470 10.52 -22.69 8.35
C GLY A 470 9.23 -22.06 7.82
N LEU A 471 9.11 -20.74 7.81
CA LEU A 471 7.90 -20.02 7.41
C LEU A 471 7.97 -19.59 5.95
N ARG A 472 6.90 -19.86 5.21
CA ARG A 472 6.78 -19.44 3.82
C ARG A 472 5.94 -18.18 3.69
N GLY A 473 6.44 -17.23 2.91
CA GLY A 473 5.71 -16.04 2.52
C GLY A 473 4.51 -16.34 1.62
N THR A 474 3.45 -15.58 1.77
CA THR A 474 2.26 -15.58 0.91
C THR A 474 2.49 -14.72 -0.35
N PRO A 475 1.54 -14.64 -1.30
CA PRO A 475 1.66 -13.76 -2.45
C PRO A 475 1.72 -12.24 -2.17
N THR A 476 1.83 -11.81 -0.93
CA THR A 476 2.13 -10.42 -0.59
C THR A 476 3.43 -10.30 0.20
N TYR A 477 4.34 -9.43 -0.25
CA TYR A 477 5.61 -9.20 0.43
C TYR A 477 5.45 -8.47 1.79
N LEU A 478 4.26 -8.00 2.12
CA LEU A 478 3.93 -7.31 3.37
C LEU A 478 3.32 -8.23 4.44
N ASP A 479 3.32 -9.54 4.25
CA ASP A 479 2.81 -10.51 5.24
C ASP A 479 3.75 -10.72 6.44
N GLY A 480 4.91 -10.05 6.44
CA GLY A 480 5.92 -10.14 7.49
C GLY A 480 6.80 -11.39 7.41
N LYS A 481 6.77 -12.15 6.31
CA LYS A 481 7.55 -13.38 6.11
C LYS A 481 8.61 -13.25 5.00
N TRP A 482 8.57 -12.16 4.26
CA TRP A 482 9.53 -11.86 3.21
C TRP A 482 10.60 -10.90 3.73
N GLN A 483 11.85 -11.31 3.65
CA GLN A 483 12.98 -10.44 3.98
C GLN A 483 13.45 -9.71 2.72
N GLY A 484 13.51 -8.38 2.78
CA GLY A 484 13.79 -7.52 1.63
C GLY A 484 15.19 -6.92 1.66
N PHE A 485 15.87 -6.90 0.51
CA PHE A 485 17.24 -6.38 0.35
C PHE A 485 17.30 -5.42 -0.82
N THR A 486 17.99 -4.29 -0.66
CA THR A 486 18.33 -3.34 -1.74
C THR A 486 19.77 -3.53 -2.25
N THR A 487 20.48 -4.49 -1.66
CA THR A 487 21.85 -4.88 -1.99
C THR A 487 21.89 -6.37 -2.33
N PRO A 488 22.95 -6.90 -2.97
CA PRO A 488 23.12 -8.33 -3.14
C PRO A 488 23.01 -9.07 -1.80
N LEU A 489 22.32 -10.21 -1.81
CA LEU A 489 22.26 -11.09 -0.65
C LEU A 489 23.52 -11.96 -0.59
N ASP A 490 24.13 -12.03 0.58
CA ASP A 490 25.22 -12.94 0.89
C ASP A 490 25.05 -13.43 2.33
N VAL A 491 24.56 -14.64 2.50
CA VAL A 491 24.29 -15.22 3.82
C VAL A 491 24.99 -16.57 3.98
N MET A 492 25.44 -16.83 5.20
CA MET A 492 26.05 -18.09 5.61
C MET A 492 25.24 -18.71 6.75
N ILE A 493 24.91 -19.99 6.59
CA ILE A 493 24.21 -20.80 7.60
C ILE A 493 25.22 -21.81 8.17
N ASP A 494 25.39 -21.83 9.51
CA ASP A 494 26.19 -22.83 10.23
C ASP A 494 25.28 -23.94 10.79
N LEU A 495 25.33 -25.12 10.20
CA LEU A 495 24.54 -26.28 10.64
C LEU A 495 25.00 -26.84 12.00
N GLY A 496 26.19 -26.40 12.50
CA GLY A 496 26.78 -26.84 13.77
C GLY A 496 27.72 -28.02 13.62
N GLU A 497 27.47 -28.93 12.68
CA GLU A 497 28.28 -30.11 12.39
C GLU A 497 28.26 -30.45 10.89
N VAL A 498 29.23 -31.21 10.42
CA VAL A 498 29.28 -31.68 9.03
C VAL A 498 28.13 -32.66 8.80
N THR A 499 27.19 -32.25 7.93
CA THR A 499 25.93 -32.95 7.68
C THR A 499 25.82 -33.34 6.20
N GLU A 500 25.19 -34.48 5.92
CA GLU A 500 24.83 -34.86 4.53
C GLU A 500 23.75 -33.93 4.00
N LEU A 501 23.95 -33.45 2.79
CA LEU A 501 23.04 -32.53 2.08
C LEU A 501 22.54 -33.19 0.80
N LYS A 502 21.24 -33.17 0.62
CA LYS A 502 20.57 -33.70 -0.57
C LYS A 502 20.04 -32.57 -1.48
N HIS A 503 19.69 -31.46 -0.88
CA HIS A 503 19.05 -30.37 -1.60
C HIS A 503 19.13 -29.05 -0.82
N VAL A 504 19.46 -27.98 -1.51
CA VAL A 504 19.33 -26.60 -1.02
C VAL A 504 18.47 -25.83 -2.01
N PHE A 505 17.50 -25.07 -1.53
CA PHE A 505 16.76 -24.17 -2.39
C PHE A 505 16.32 -22.90 -1.65
N ALA A 506 16.11 -21.84 -2.41
CA ALA A 506 15.55 -20.59 -1.93
C ALA A 506 14.51 -20.08 -2.95
N ARG A 507 13.47 -19.45 -2.44
CA ARG A 507 12.41 -18.88 -3.26
C ARG A 507 12.51 -17.35 -3.23
N PHE A 508 12.38 -16.74 -4.40
CA PHE A 508 12.33 -15.29 -4.57
C PHE A 508 11.00 -14.86 -5.18
N MET A 509 10.65 -13.61 -4.96
CA MET A 509 9.42 -12.98 -5.44
C MET A 509 9.74 -11.86 -6.41
N GLN A 510 8.92 -11.70 -7.45
CA GLN A 510 8.87 -10.50 -8.27
C GLN A 510 7.48 -9.90 -8.20
N GLU A 511 7.41 -8.60 -7.90
CA GLU A 511 6.24 -7.74 -8.01
C GLU A 511 6.70 -6.38 -8.52
N ARG A 512 6.85 -6.27 -9.82
CA ARG A 512 7.53 -5.16 -10.49
C ARG A 512 6.91 -3.79 -10.18
N MET A 513 5.59 -3.72 -10.06
CA MET A 513 4.88 -2.49 -9.73
C MET A 513 5.21 -1.95 -8.34
N GLN A 514 5.80 -2.80 -7.49
CA GLN A 514 6.25 -2.46 -6.13
C GLN A 514 7.78 -2.42 -6.01
N TRP A 515 8.49 -2.29 -7.15
CA TRP A 515 9.95 -2.23 -7.22
C TRP A 515 10.66 -3.49 -6.67
N VAL A 516 9.95 -4.61 -6.68
CA VAL A 516 10.45 -5.93 -6.27
C VAL A 516 10.81 -6.74 -7.51
N TYR A 517 12.04 -7.19 -7.60
CA TYR A 517 12.58 -7.90 -8.77
C TYR A 517 13.25 -9.22 -8.38
N MET A 518 13.32 -10.16 -9.32
CA MET A 518 14.14 -11.35 -9.14
C MET A 518 15.63 -10.99 -9.05
N PRO A 519 16.44 -11.77 -8.31
CA PRO A 519 17.91 -11.65 -8.39
C PRO A 519 18.40 -11.99 -9.79
N GLY A 520 19.55 -11.46 -10.20
CA GLY A 520 20.15 -11.82 -11.48
C GLY A 520 20.54 -13.28 -11.56
N ASP A 521 21.09 -13.78 -10.47
CA ASP A 521 21.46 -15.17 -10.27
C ASP A 521 21.49 -15.53 -8.79
N VAL A 522 21.48 -16.83 -8.50
CA VAL A 522 21.66 -17.39 -7.16
C VAL A 522 22.74 -18.45 -7.21
N GLU A 523 23.69 -18.40 -6.29
CA GLU A 523 24.78 -19.34 -6.15
C GLU A 523 24.79 -19.95 -4.75
N VAL A 524 25.04 -21.27 -4.66
CA VAL A 524 25.23 -22.00 -3.39
C VAL A 524 26.68 -22.48 -3.31
N LEU A 525 27.31 -22.17 -2.19
CA LEU A 525 28.67 -22.62 -1.87
C LEU A 525 28.64 -23.42 -0.54
N LEU A 526 29.50 -24.39 -0.43
CA LEU A 526 29.63 -25.26 0.74
C LEU A 526 31.02 -25.19 1.31
N SER A 527 31.10 -25.38 2.65
CA SER A 527 32.37 -25.50 3.38
C SER A 527 32.23 -26.44 4.59
N GLU A 528 33.30 -27.10 4.96
CA GLU A 528 33.40 -27.90 6.20
C GLU A 528 34.03 -27.08 7.35
N ASP A 529 34.93 -26.15 7.03
CA ASP A 529 35.74 -25.35 7.97
C ASP A 529 35.21 -23.90 8.19
N GLY A 530 34.36 -23.40 7.28
CA GLY A 530 33.86 -22.03 7.30
C GLY A 530 34.79 -21.00 6.68
N GLU A 531 35.95 -21.42 6.16
CA GLU A 531 36.96 -20.57 5.55
C GLU A 531 37.06 -20.82 4.04
N THR A 532 37.16 -22.08 3.65
CA THR A 532 37.31 -22.50 2.25
C THR A 532 35.96 -22.92 1.68
N PHE A 533 35.43 -22.12 0.77
CA PHE A 533 34.13 -22.37 0.12
C PHE A 533 34.31 -22.85 -1.33
N ARG A 534 33.57 -23.88 -1.71
CA ARG A 534 33.44 -24.34 -3.09
C ARG A 534 32.02 -24.14 -3.60
N SER A 535 31.85 -23.65 -4.80
CA SER A 535 30.54 -23.54 -5.46
C SER A 535 30.03 -24.95 -5.83
N VAL A 536 28.76 -25.20 -5.56
CA VAL A 536 28.04 -26.41 -5.96
C VAL A 536 27.01 -26.17 -7.04
N GLY A 537 26.78 -24.92 -7.37
CA GLY A 537 25.93 -24.52 -8.49
C GLY A 537 25.58 -23.05 -8.48
N LYS A 538 25.33 -22.55 -9.68
CA LYS A 538 24.84 -21.19 -9.93
C LYS A 538 23.68 -21.25 -10.93
N GLN A 539 22.59 -20.58 -10.64
CA GLN A 539 21.41 -20.54 -11.50
C GLN A 539 21.07 -19.09 -11.82
N VAL A 540 20.77 -18.80 -13.08
CA VAL A 540 20.33 -17.50 -13.55
C VAL A 540 18.80 -17.46 -13.53
N THR A 541 18.23 -16.30 -13.19
CA THR A 541 16.78 -16.07 -13.22
C THR A 541 16.20 -16.37 -14.59
N ARG A 542 15.07 -17.07 -14.61
CA ARG A 542 14.29 -17.41 -15.80
C ARG A 542 13.07 -16.52 -15.98
N THR A 543 12.59 -15.95 -14.89
CA THR A 543 11.44 -15.03 -14.87
C THR A 543 11.76 -13.79 -15.70
N SER A 544 10.87 -13.46 -16.64
CA SER A 544 11.00 -12.26 -17.46
C SER A 544 10.92 -11.00 -16.61
N GLU A 545 11.79 -10.03 -16.89
CA GLU A 545 11.70 -8.70 -16.28
C GLU A 545 10.42 -7.96 -16.67
N GLU A 546 9.80 -8.35 -17.79
CA GLU A 546 8.52 -7.79 -18.26
C GLU A 546 7.29 -8.44 -17.63
N GLU A 547 7.47 -9.44 -16.74
CA GLU A 547 6.36 -10.02 -16.00
C GLU A 547 5.92 -9.08 -14.87
N TYR A 548 4.71 -8.56 -14.97
CA TYR A 548 4.16 -7.58 -14.05
C TYR A 548 3.28 -8.16 -12.94
N LYS A 549 2.76 -9.37 -13.18
CA LYS A 549 2.00 -10.05 -12.13
C LYS A 549 2.95 -10.54 -11.04
N PRO A 550 2.51 -10.58 -9.78
CA PRO A 550 3.28 -11.22 -8.73
C PRO A 550 3.62 -12.66 -9.10
N VAL A 551 4.90 -13.00 -9.16
CA VAL A 551 5.38 -14.35 -9.47
C VAL A 551 6.49 -14.77 -8.53
N PHE A 552 6.67 -16.08 -8.41
CA PHE A 552 7.72 -16.68 -7.60
C PHE A 552 8.65 -17.53 -8.45
N GLU A 553 9.93 -17.49 -8.15
CA GLU A 553 10.90 -18.42 -8.71
C GLU A 553 11.66 -19.12 -7.59
N THR A 554 11.79 -20.45 -7.71
CA THR A 554 12.58 -21.27 -6.79
C THR A 554 13.89 -21.66 -7.47
N PHE A 555 14.99 -21.26 -6.86
CA PHE A 555 16.34 -21.66 -7.24
C PHE A 555 16.67 -22.92 -6.46
N SER A 556 16.93 -24.03 -7.16
CA SER A 556 16.93 -25.39 -6.63
C SER A 556 18.23 -26.11 -6.95
N PHE A 557 18.96 -26.53 -5.94
CA PHE A 557 20.29 -27.15 -6.05
C PHE A 557 20.26 -28.56 -5.46
N PRO A 558 19.87 -29.59 -6.25
CA PRO A 558 19.99 -31.00 -5.81
C PRO A 558 21.47 -31.40 -5.74
N MET A 559 21.84 -32.13 -4.71
CA MET A 559 23.25 -32.51 -4.46
C MET A 559 23.37 -33.82 -3.68
N LYS A 560 24.58 -34.36 -3.60
CA LYS A 560 24.98 -35.44 -2.68
C LYS A 560 26.31 -35.04 -2.07
N GLU A 561 26.23 -34.12 -1.11
CA GLU A 561 27.38 -33.44 -0.56
C GLU A 561 27.40 -33.52 0.96
N ARG A 562 28.53 -33.20 1.57
CA ARG A 562 28.66 -33.01 3.01
C ARG A 562 29.23 -31.64 3.28
N ALA A 563 28.64 -30.91 4.22
CA ALA A 563 29.16 -29.64 4.68
C ALA A 563 28.59 -29.27 6.06
N ARG A 564 29.29 -28.39 6.75
CA ARG A 564 28.78 -27.70 7.93
C ARG A 564 28.23 -26.31 7.58
N TYR A 565 28.88 -25.63 6.65
CA TYR A 565 28.51 -24.27 6.29
C TYR A 565 27.93 -24.23 4.87
N ILE A 566 26.81 -23.55 4.76
CA ILE A 566 26.14 -23.26 3.48
C ILE A 566 26.16 -21.76 3.29
N ARG A 567 26.69 -21.29 2.17
CA ARG A 567 26.67 -19.87 1.80
C ARG A 567 25.81 -19.70 0.56
N LEU A 568 24.78 -18.87 0.66
CA LEU A 568 23.93 -18.51 -0.47
C LEU A 568 24.18 -17.06 -0.85
N LYS A 569 24.43 -16.85 -2.13
CA LYS A 569 24.59 -15.52 -2.74
C LYS A 569 23.51 -15.30 -3.77
N ALA A 570 22.90 -14.13 -3.76
CA ALA A 570 21.98 -13.70 -4.80
C ALA A 570 22.34 -12.29 -5.26
N ALA A 571 22.61 -12.16 -6.56
CA ALA A 571 22.98 -10.87 -7.15
C ALA A 571 21.72 -10.03 -7.44
N ASN A 572 21.77 -8.71 -7.19
CA ASN A 572 20.73 -7.83 -7.68
C ASN A 572 20.68 -7.86 -9.20
N ALA A 573 19.47 -8.00 -9.75
CA ALA A 573 19.26 -7.96 -11.19
C ALA A 573 19.34 -6.54 -11.77
N ARG A 574 19.18 -5.51 -10.92
CA ARG A 574 19.00 -4.12 -11.33
C ARG A 574 19.84 -3.16 -10.52
N SER A 575 19.86 -1.91 -10.95
CA SER A 575 20.56 -0.81 -10.29
C SER A 575 20.07 -0.57 -8.86
N ALA A 576 20.83 0.20 -8.10
CA ALA A 576 20.53 0.55 -6.70
C ALA A 576 19.11 1.11 -6.52
N GLY A 577 18.46 0.72 -5.41
CA GLY A 577 17.10 1.16 -5.04
C GLY A 577 16.00 0.15 -5.33
N HIS A 578 16.28 -0.92 -6.09
CA HIS A 578 15.33 -2.01 -6.30
C HIS A 578 15.48 -3.10 -5.23
N PHE A 579 14.38 -3.77 -4.91
CA PHE A 579 14.36 -4.84 -3.91
C PHE A 579 14.49 -6.22 -4.54
N ILE A 580 15.18 -7.13 -3.84
CA ILE A 580 14.99 -8.58 -3.94
C ILE A 580 14.36 -9.05 -2.63
N PHE A 581 13.39 -9.96 -2.72
CA PHE A 581 12.71 -10.55 -1.58
C PHE A 581 12.87 -12.06 -1.58
N THR A 582 13.25 -12.62 -0.42
CA THR A 582 13.28 -14.08 -0.20
C THR A 582 12.66 -14.41 1.16
N ASP A 583 12.04 -15.57 1.27
CA ASP A 583 11.35 -16.01 2.49
C ASP A 583 12.17 -17.03 3.28
N GLU A 584 12.63 -18.10 2.68
CA GLU A 584 13.26 -19.23 3.38
C GLU A 584 14.36 -19.87 2.54
N ILE A 585 15.46 -20.27 3.19
CA ILE A 585 16.53 -21.11 2.61
C ILE A 585 16.40 -22.51 3.16
N VAL A 586 15.83 -23.39 2.37
CA VAL A 586 15.52 -24.77 2.78
C VAL A 586 16.69 -25.70 2.51
N VAL A 587 17.04 -26.53 3.50
CA VAL A 587 18.18 -27.44 3.46
C VAL A 587 17.74 -28.86 3.85
N TRP A 588 17.78 -29.78 2.90
CA TRP A 588 17.46 -31.20 3.11
C TRP A 588 18.66 -32.11 3.13
#